data_d57835318af65b8e7f8a998d30e10e66
#
_entry.id   d57835318af65b8e7f8a998d30e10e66
#
_cell.length_a   1.000
_cell.length_b   1.000
_cell.length_c   1.000
_cell.angle_alpha   90.00
_cell.angle_beta   90.00
_cell.angle_gamma   90.00
#
_symmetry.space_group_name_H-M   'P 1'
#
loop_
_entity.id
_entity.type
_entity.pdbx_description
1 polymer ?
#
loop_
_entity_poly.entity_id
_entity_poly.type
_entity_poly.pdbx_seq_one_letter_code
_entity_poly.pdbx_strand_id
1 'polypeptide(L)'
;MNAYKHLIRPLLFKLNPEATHAMARALLRCPYSRRLFGGQGLFIHDERLRVNLGGLTISNPVGLAAGFDKDCDMVNSLMGLGFGYIVPGSVMYHPRPGNPCPRIIRDPEREAVYSCMGLPSRGLDYALKQLGRRRYSNVPLIINLNAENYDDYLKTFEALQPFGEALEITLYCPNRPNDAGDFLSPGVAERLLVEIVKRKKKPVFIKIPGYRSENERRKRLNLVEHILKFPLEGITITPESLVDEGRLSIGRGTVTGRPMFRQTLSVVRDVYRLTKDKWHIRASGGIFTSVDAFEAITAGASTVEIFTGFIYEGWCIARNINQGLLNLMKKFSIENVTALRGAELKIGTRLHGNGGESLIGAKQ
;
A
#
# COMPACT_ATOMS: atom_id res chain seq x y z
N MET A 1 -18.35 -19.60 1.79
CA MET A 1 -18.40 -19.09 0.38
C MET A 1 -18.29 -17.57 0.40
N ASN A 2 -17.43 -16.95 -0.39
CA ASN A 2 -17.30 -15.49 -0.43
C ASN A 2 -18.45 -14.90 -1.29
N ALA A 3 -19.51 -14.46 -0.63
CA ALA A 3 -20.70 -13.92 -1.30
C ALA A 3 -20.38 -12.74 -2.23
N TYR A 4 -19.41 -11.89 -1.86
CA TYR A 4 -18.97 -10.81 -2.75
C TYR A 4 -18.42 -11.36 -4.06
N LYS A 5 -17.48 -12.30 -3.99
CA LYS A 5 -16.77 -12.85 -5.16
C LYS A 5 -17.72 -13.56 -6.13
N HIS A 6 -18.71 -14.28 -5.61
CA HIS A 6 -19.57 -15.12 -6.43
C HIS A 6 -20.90 -14.47 -6.85
N LEU A 7 -21.40 -13.50 -6.08
CA LEU A 7 -22.71 -12.89 -6.36
C LEU A 7 -22.59 -11.40 -6.74
N ILE A 8 -21.88 -10.61 -5.95
CA ILE A 8 -21.88 -9.14 -6.09
C ILE A 8 -20.88 -8.68 -7.17
N ARG A 9 -19.63 -9.20 -7.13
CA ARG A 9 -18.59 -8.83 -8.09
C ARG A 9 -18.99 -9.06 -9.55
N PRO A 10 -19.58 -10.22 -9.95
CA PRO A 10 -19.99 -10.42 -11.35
C PRO A 10 -20.97 -9.36 -11.86
N LEU A 11 -21.87 -8.88 -11.00
CA LEU A 11 -22.82 -7.82 -11.34
C LEU A 11 -22.13 -6.46 -11.45
N LEU A 12 -21.29 -6.11 -10.46
CA LEU A 12 -20.54 -4.86 -10.47
C LEU A 12 -19.56 -4.76 -11.64
N PHE A 13 -19.03 -5.88 -12.10
CA PHE A 13 -18.06 -5.92 -13.20
C PHE A 13 -18.69 -5.71 -14.58
N LYS A 14 -20.00 -5.86 -14.71
CA LYS A 14 -20.74 -5.49 -15.92
C LYS A 14 -20.93 -3.97 -16.05
N LEU A 15 -20.80 -3.23 -14.94
CA LEU A 15 -20.93 -1.78 -14.93
C LEU A 15 -19.61 -1.08 -15.27
N ASN A 16 -19.69 0.17 -15.71
CA ASN A 16 -18.50 1.01 -15.89
C ASN A 16 -17.65 1.07 -14.61
N PRO A 17 -16.32 0.89 -14.67
CA PRO A 17 -15.45 0.87 -13.50
C PRO A 17 -15.51 2.14 -12.65
N GLU A 18 -15.58 3.32 -13.28
CA GLU A 18 -15.64 4.60 -12.56
C GLU A 18 -16.99 4.80 -11.88
N ALA A 19 -18.09 4.42 -12.55
CA ALA A 19 -19.42 4.45 -11.95
C ALA A 19 -19.50 3.50 -10.74
N THR A 20 -18.95 2.29 -10.88
CA THR A 20 -18.89 1.32 -9.77
C THR A 20 -18.06 1.87 -8.59
N HIS A 21 -16.94 2.53 -8.87
CA HIS A 21 -16.13 3.16 -7.83
C HIS A 21 -16.90 4.29 -7.13
N ALA A 22 -17.61 5.13 -7.89
CA ALA A 22 -18.43 6.20 -7.34
C ALA A 22 -19.58 5.66 -6.46
N MET A 23 -20.23 4.56 -6.87
CA MET A 23 -21.25 3.88 -6.08
C MET A 23 -20.65 3.31 -4.77
N ALA A 24 -19.53 2.63 -4.84
CA ALA A 24 -18.84 2.09 -3.67
C ALA A 24 -18.43 3.21 -2.70
N ARG A 25 -17.90 4.32 -3.22
CA ARG A 25 -17.56 5.51 -2.43
C ARG A 25 -18.80 6.10 -1.74
N ALA A 26 -19.92 6.29 -2.47
CA ALA A 26 -21.16 6.80 -1.88
C ALA A 26 -21.65 5.91 -0.75
N LEU A 27 -21.60 4.59 -0.95
CA LEU A 27 -21.99 3.60 0.05
C LEU A 27 -21.07 3.63 1.28
N LEU A 28 -19.74 3.66 1.09
CA LEU A 28 -18.77 3.71 2.19
C LEU A 28 -18.77 5.04 2.94
N ARG A 29 -19.24 6.13 2.33
CA ARG A 29 -19.43 7.43 3.01
C ARG A 29 -20.71 7.46 3.87
N CYS A 30 -21.63 6.54 3.64
CA CYS A 30 -22.85 6.46 4.44
C CYS A 30 -22.52 6.08 5.89
N PRO A 31 -23.00 6.79 6.92
CA PRO A 31 -22.73 6.50 8.32
C PRO A 31 -23.12 5.09 8.77
N TYR A 32 -24.05 4.46 8.07
CA TYR A 32 -24.53 3.11 8.36
C TYR A 32 -23.73 2.01 7.67
N SER A 33 -22.83 2.33 6.73
CA SER A 33 -22.03 1.35 6.00
C SER A 33 -21.18 0.47 6.92
N ARG A 34 -20.69 1.03 8.03
CA ARG A 34 -19.96 0.27 9.04
C ARG A 34 -20.79 -0.86 9.67
N ARG A 35 -22.13 -0.70 9.75
CA ARG A 35 -23.03 -1.76 10.22
C ARG A 35 -23.30 -2.80 9.14
N LEU A 36 -23.28 -2.41 7.86
CA LEU A 36 -23.53 -3.30 6.74
C LEU A 36 -22.30 -4.16 6.40
N PHE A 37 -21.10 -3.57 6.41
CA PHE A 37 -19.86 -4.22 5.96
C PHE A 37 -18.88 -4.48 7.10
N GLY A 38 -18.91 -3.69 8.19
CA GLY A 38 -18.01 -3.77 9.32
C GLY A 38 -18.67 -4.43 10.52
N GLY A 39 -18.53 -5.74 10.64
CA GLY A 39 -18.91 -6.47 11.85
C GLY A 39 -17.68 -6.89 12.68
N GLN A 40 -17.85 -7.18 13.96
CA GLN A 40 -16.78 -7.74 14.80
C GLN A 40 -16.14 -9.00 14.18
N GLY A 41 -16.90 -9.76 13.37
CA GLY A 41 -16.42 -10.93 12.65
C GLY A 41 -15.38 -10.67 11.54
N LEU A 42 -15.10 -9.42 11.18
CA LEU A 42 -14.03 -9.07 10.24
C LEU A 42 -12.67 -8.89 10.92
N PHE A 43 -12.64 -8.65 12.21
CA PHE A 43 -11.40 -8.51 12.96
C PHE A 43 -10.92 -9.87 13.47
N ILE A 44 -9.65 -10.15 13.26
CA ILE A 44 -8.95 -11.28 13.87
C ILE A 44 -8.12 -10.71 15.01
N HIS A 45 -8.53 -11.03 16.23
CA HIS A 45 -7.84 -10.64 17.47
C HIS A 45 -6.89 -11.76 17.89
N ASP A 46 -5.64 -11.67 17.45
CA ASP A 46 -4.61 -12.65 17.78
C ASP A 46 -3.26 -11.94 17.91
N GLU A 47 -2.65 -12.02 19.08
CA GLU A 47 -1.37 -11.36 19.40
C GLU A 47 -0.23 -11.80 18.49
N ARG A 48 -0.30 -13.00 17.91
CA ARG A 48 0.70 -13.51 16.95
C ARG A 48 0.78 -12.69 15.67
N LEU A 49 -0.30 -11.97 15.31
CA LEU A 49 -0.37 -11.10 14.13
C LEU A 49 0.10 -9.67 14.42
N ARG A 50 0.30 -9.30 15.68
CA ARG A 50 0.68 -7.94 16.07
C ARG A 50 2.05 -7.56 15.50
N VAL A 51 2.16 -6.34 14.98
CA VAL A 51 3.39 -5.78 14.44
C VAL A 51 3.64 -4.40 15.06
N ASN A 52 4.90 -4.13 15.42
CA ASN A 52 5.36 -2.76 15.63
C ASN A 52 5.83 -2.20 14.28
N LEU A 53 5.19 -1.15 13.81
CA LEU A 53 5.47 -0.51 12.52
C LEU A 53 5.98 0.92 12.77
N GLY A 54 7.28 1.07 13.00
CA GLY A 54 7.88 2.39 13.24
C GLY A 54 7.33 3.11 14.48
N GLY A 55 7.13 2.38 15.57
CA GLY A 55 6.52 2.91 16.81
C GLY A 55 5.00 2.81 16.86
N LEU A 56 4.33 2.47 15.76
CA LEU A 56 2.90 2.20 15.73
C LEU A 56 2.63 0.72 16.05
N THR A 57 1.87 0.45 17.09
CA THR A 57 1.36 -0.90 17.35
C THR A 57 0.12 -1.15 16.49
N ILE A 58 0.24 -2.09 15.52
CA ILE A 58 -0.87 -2.50 14.65
C ILE A 58 -1.31 -3.92 14.98
N SER A 59 -2.61 -4.18 14.89
CA SER A 59 -3.21 -5.46 15.31
C SER A 59 -2.90 -6.62 14.37
N ASN A 60 -2.57 -6.34 13.11
CA ASN A 60 -2.23 -7.34 12.11
C ASN A 60 -1.44 -6.71 10.93
N PRO A 61 -0.71 -7.51 10.13
CA PRO A 61 0.19 -6.98 9.10
C PRO A 61 -0.49 -6.53 7.80
N VAL A 62 -1.81 -6.57 7.70
CA VAL A 62 -2.54 -6.29 6.45
C VAL A 62 -3.08 -4.88 6.46
N GLY A 63 -2.54 -4.00 5.62
CA GLY A 63 -3.00 -2.63 5.43
C GLY A 63 -3.82 -2.42 4.16
N LEU A 64 -4.61 -1.35 4.11
CA LEU A 64 -5.24 -0.85 2.88
C LEU A 64 -4.36 0.24 2.27
N ALA A 65 -3.91 0.04 1.02
CA ALA A 65 -2.98 0.91 0.33
C ALA A 65 -3.58 2.28 -0.03
N ALA A 66 -2.72 3.29 -0.15
CA ALA A 66 -3.07 4.59 -0.71
C ALA A 66 -3.68 4.50 -2.10
N GLY A 67 -4.56 5.45 -2.42
CA GLY A 67 -5.25 5.53 -3.71
C GLY A 67 -6.67 4.98 -3.72
N PHE A 68 -7.08 4.20 -2.71
CA PHE A 68 -8.48 3.76 -2.57
C PHE A 68 -9.37 4.89 -2.03
N ASP A 69 -8.97 5.54 -0.96
CA ASP A 69 -9.63 6.71 -0.36
C ASP A 69 -8.80 7.99 -0.56
N LYS A 70 -8.84 8.55 -1.78
CA LYS A 70 -8.00 9.68 -2.17
C LYS A 70 -8.30 10.97 -1.43
N ASP A 71 -9.55 11.14 -1.01
CA ASP A 71 -10.05 12.37 -0.39
C ASP A 71 -10.28 12.23 1.11
N CYS A 72 -9.87 11.11 1.72
CA CYS A 72 -10.01 10.80 3.14
C CYS A 72 -11.48 10.78 3.63
N ASP A 73 -12.44 10.52 2.75
CA ASP A 73 -13.87 10.62 3.08
C ASP A 73 -14.57 9.26 3.32
N MET A 74 -13.84 8.15 3.21
CA MET A 74 -14.29 6.80 3.53
C MET A 74 -13.62 6.21 4.79
N VAL A 75 -12.71 6.96 5.43
CA VAL A 75 -11.87 6.51 6.56
C VAL A 75 -12.67 5.77 7.64
N ASN A 76 -13.80 6.36 8.09
CA ASN A 76 -14.60 5.79 9.18
C ASN A 76 -15.17 4.40 8.86
N SER A 77 -15.49 4.12 7.61
CA SER A 77 -16.01 2.82 7.17
C SER A 77 -14.88 1.82 6.93
N LEU A 78 -13.82 2.27 6.30
CA LEU A 78 -12.65 1.42 6.00
C LEU A 78 -11.97 0.90 7.27
N MET A 79 -11.91 1.70 8.35
CA MET A 79 -11.44 1.26 9.66
C MET A 79 -12.26 0.10 10.26
N GLY A 80 -13.46 -0.17 9.76
CA GLY A 80 -14.32 -1.28 10.19
C GLY A 80 -14.08 -2.60 9.46
N LEU A 81 -13.15 -2.68 8.49
CA LEU A 81 -13.00 -3.82 7.58
C LEU A 81 -11.89 -4.82 7.96
N GLY A 82 -11.35 -4.73 9.19
CA GLY A 82 -10.38 -5.71 9.72
C GLY A 82 -8.94 -5.50 9.26
N PHE A 83 -8.63 -4.40 8.58
CA PHE A 83 -7.25 -4.00 8.30
C PHE A 83 -6.51 -3.60 9.58
N GLY A 84 -5.21 -3.88 9.65
CA GLY A 84 -4.35 -3.46 10.75
C GLY A 84 -4.05 -1.94 10.72
N TYR A 85 -4.08 -1.34 9.54
CA TYR A 85 -4.00 0.11 9.31
C TYR A 85 -4.60 0.44 7.94
N ILE A 86 -4.90 1.72 7.72
CA ILE A 86 -5.33 2.21 6.40
C ILE A 86 -4.50 3.41 5.97
N VAL A 87 -4.32 3.53 4.64
CA VAL A 87 -3.54 4.61 4.04
C VAL A 87 -4.45 5.46 3.14
N PRO A 88 -5.17 6.47 3.70
CA PRO A 88 -5.93 7.41 2.89
C PRO A 88 -5.01 8.36 2.13
N GLY A 89 -5.45 8.86 1.00
CA GLY A 89 -4.68 9.75 0.10
C GLY A 89 -4.41 9.08 -1.26
N SER A 90 -3.59 9.69 -2.17
CA SER A 90 -2.68 10.79 -1.89
C SER A 90 -3.44 12.13 -1.81
N VAL A 91 -3.25 12.81 -0.70
CA VAL A 91 -3.74 14.19 -0.54
C VAL A 91 -2.81 15.12 -1.31
N MET A 92 -3.40 15.97 -2.16
CA MET A 92 -2.70 17.04 -2.89
C MET A 92 -2.99 18.39 -2.23
N TYR A 93 -2.06 19.33 -2.32
CA TYR A 93 -2.29 20.69 -1.80
C TYR A 93 -3.46 21.37 -2.51
N HIS A 94 -3.42 21.40 -3.84
CA HIS A 94 -4.47 21.96 -4.68
C HIS A 94 -5.47 20.89 -5.16
N PRO A 95 -6.75 21.26 -5.37
CA PRO A 95 -7.70 20.38 -6.08
C PRO A 95 -7.23 20.06 -7.50
N ARG A 96 -7.49 18.82 -7.94
CA ARG A 96 -7.14 18.30 -9.27
C ARG A 96 -8.28 17.47 -9.85
N PRO A 97 -8.67 17.68 -11.09
CA PRO A 97 -9.70 16.86 -11.74
C PRO A 97 -9.19 15.45 -12.11
N GLY A 98 -7.86 15.30 -12.27
CA GLY A 98 -7.25 14.13 -12.88
C GLY A 98 -7.36 14.13 -14.42
N ASN A 99 -6.98 13.02 -15.04
CA ASN A 99 -7.05 12.84 -16.49
C ASN A 99 -8.51 12.68 -16.98
N PRO A 100 -8.79 12.88 -18.29
CA PRO A 100 -10.10 12.56 -18.87
C PRO A 100 -10.48 11.08 -18.74
N CYS A 101 -11.78 10.77 -18.83
CA CYS A 101 -12.26 9.39 -18.91
C CYS A 101 -12.15 8.85 -20.37
N PRO A 102 -11.99 7.52 -20.53
CA PRO A 102 -11.91 6.46 -19.52
C PRO A 102 -10.54 6.41 -18.83
N ARG A 103 -10.55 6.28 -17.50
CA ARG A 103 -9.34 6.26 -16.66
C ARG A 103 -9.07 4.93 -15.97
N ILE A 104 -10.03 4.00 -16.01
CA ILE A 104 -9.95 2.71 -15.33
C ILE A 104 -10.47 1.61 -16.26
N ILE A 105 -9.65 0.59 -16.46
CA ILE A 105 -10.01 -0.64 -17.18
C ILE A 105 -9.77 -1.83 -16.23
N ARG A 106 -10.77 -2.69 -16.09
CA ARG A 106 -10.63 -3.97 -15.37
C ARG A 106 -10.27 -5.09 -16.35
N ASP A 107 -9.37 -5.97 -15.92
CA ASP A 107 -9.00 -7.19 -16.63
C ASP A 107 -9.25 -8.38 -15.69
N PRO A 108 -10.47 -8.96 -15.72
CA PRO A 108 -10.85 -10.04 -14.82
C PRO A 108 -10.03 -11.32 -14.98
N GLU A 109 -9.55 -11.62 -16.17
CA GLU A 109 -8.77 -12.84 -16.46
C GLU A 109 -7.41 -12.81 -15.77
N ARG A 110 -6.80 -11.62 -15.74
CA ARG A 110 -5.49 -11.40 -15.09
C ARG A 110 -5.63 -10.92 -13.64
N GLU A 111 -6.84 -10.75 -13.12
CA GLU A 111 -7.11 -10.09 -11.84
C GLU A 111 -6.33 -8.76 -11.71
N ALA A 112 -6.42 -7.95 -12.78
CA ALA A 112 -5.68 -6.69 -12.91
C ALA A 112 -6.61 -5.49 -13.13
N VAL A 113 -6.08 -4.29 -12.83
CA VAL A 113 -6.71 -3.01 -13.14
C VAL A 113 -5.67 -2.13 -13.82
N TYR A 114 -6.01 -1.58 -14.98
CA TYR A 114 -5.24 -0.55 -15.66
C TYR A 114 -5.85 0.81 -15.32
N SER A 115 -5.02 1.79 -15.00
CA SER A 115 -5.53 3.11 -14.64
C SER A 115 -4.59 4.25 -15.00
N CYS A 116 -5.20 5.37 -15.44
CA CYS A 116 -4.51 6.63 -15.71
C CYS A 116 -5.18 7.80 -14.97
N MET A 117 -5.37 7.67 -13.66
CA MET A 117 -6.18 8.62 -12.88
C MET A 117 -5.68 10.07 -12.92
N GLY A 118 -4.36 10.34 -13.00
CA GLY A 118 -3.81 11.70 -13.01
C GLY A 118 -3.90 12.41 -11.67
N LEU A 119 -3.85 11.67 -10.56
CA LEU A 119 -3.92 12.19 -9.19
C LEU A 119 -5.16 13.08 -8.91
N PRO A 120 -6.39 12.62 -9.20
CA PRO A 120 -7.57 13.40 -8.82
C PRO A 120 -7.63 13.57 -7.32
N SER A 121 -7.87 14.80 -6.87
CA SER A 121 -7.95 15.16 -5.45
C SER A 121 -8.86 16.37 -5.29
N ARG A 122 -9.58 16.44 -4.19
CA ARG A 122 -10.35 17.62 -3.80
C ARG A 122 -9.53 18.64 -3.02
N GLY A 123 -8.23 18.41 -2.90
CA GLY A 123 -7.28 19.29 -2.25
C GLY A 123 -7.20 19.13 -0.73
N LEU A 124 -6.21 19.80 -0.16
CA LEU A 124 -5.87 19.70 1.26
C LEU A 124 -7.03 20.10 2.17
N ASP A 125 -7.66 21.25 1.93
CA ASP A 125 -8.75 21.75 2.78
C ASP A 125 -9.91 20.77 2.90
N TYR A 126 -10.26 20.12 1.78
CA TYR A 126 -11.30 19.10 1.81
C TYR A 126 -10.87 17.89 2.64
N ALA A 127 -9.63 17.39 2.45
CA ALA A 127 -9.11 16.28 3.21
C ALA A 127 -9.08 16.56 4.72
N LEU A 128 -8.60 17.76 5.13
CA LEU A 128 -8.59 18.19 6.53
C LEU A 128 -10.00 18.20 7.14
N LYS A 129 -10.98 18.72 6.39
CA LYS A 129 -12.39 18.70 6.82
C LYS A 129 -12.94 17.28 7.00
N GLN A 130 -12.55 16.32 6.15
CA GLN A 130 -12.99 14.93 6.30
C GLN A 130 -12.27 14.22 7.46
N LEU A 131 -10.97 14.43 7.59
CA LEU A 131 -10.16 13.88 8.67
C LEU A 131 -10.60 14.40 10.05
N GLY A 132 -10.99 15.69 10.16
CA GLY A 132 -11.58 16.25 11.37
C GLY A 132 -12.91 15.62 11.80
N ARG A 133 -13.57 14.85 10.91
CA ARG A 133 -14.78 14.07 11.20
C ARG A 133 -14.47 12.59 11.55
N ARG A 134 -13.19 12.23 11.63
CA ARG A 134 -12.76 10.89 12.00
C ARG A 134 -13.30 10.54 13.39
N ARG A 135 -13.89 9.34 13.49
CA ARG A 135 -14.28 8.75 14.77
C ARG A 135 -13.09 8.00 15.35
N TYR A 136 -13.03 7.94 16.69
CA TYR A 136 -12.00 7.16 17.34
C TYR A 136 -12.02 5.69 16.89
N SER A 137 -10.83 5.15 16.65
CA SER A 137 -10.62 3.75 16.28
C SER A 137 -9.20 3.32 16.68
N ASN A 138 -9.04 2.04 17.01
CA ASN A 138 -7.73 1.43 17.25
C ASN A 138 -6.98 1.09 15.95
N VAL A 139 -7.55 1.37 14.77
CA VAL A 139 -6.92 1.19 13.47
C VAL A 139 -6.19 2.48 13.09
N PRO A 140 -4.84 2.49 13.05
CA PRO A 140 -4.07 3.68 12.71
C PRO A 140 -4.30 4.16 11.28
N LEU A 141 -4.19 5.49 11.09
CA LEU A 141 -4.10 6.13 9.79
C LEU A 141 -2.65 6.49 9.47
N ILE A 142 -2.18 6.07 8.30
CA ILE A 142 -0.94 6.54 7.71
C ILE A 142 -1.32 7.41 6.51
N ILE A 143 -1.41 8.73 6.70
CA ILE A 143 -1.95 9.59 5.65
C ILE A 143 -0.90 9.78 4.55
N ASN A 144 -1.28 9.39 3.33
CA ASN A 144 -0.42 9.55 2.16
C ASN A 144 -0.58 10.94 1.55
N LEU A 145 0.54 11.55 1.18
CA LEU A 145 0.58 12.83 0.48
C LEU A 145 1.49 12.76 -0.74
N ASN A 146 1.17 13.61 -1.72
CA ASN A 146 1.99 13.89 -2.89
C ASN A 146 1.87 15.37 -3.22
N ALA A 147 2.85 15.94 -3.90
CA ALA A 147 2.81 17.32 -4.35
C ALA A 147 3.56 17.50 -5.67
N GLU A 148 3.30 18.62 -6.35
CA GLU A 148 3.95 18.94 -7.62
C GLU A 148 5.25 19.71 -7.42
N ASN A 149 5.35 20.43 -6.31
CA ASN A 149 6.50 21.23 -5.97
C ASN A 149 6.87 21.06 -4.49
N TYR A 150 8.01 21.60 -4.14
CA TYR A 150 8.61 21.49 -2.82
C TYR A 150 7.75 22.12 -1.71
N ASP A 151 7.26 23.35 -1.95
CA ASP A 151 6.50 24.10 -0.95
C ASP A 151 5.17 23.43 -0.62
N ASP A 152 4.49 22.88 -1.62
CA ASP A 152 3.25 22.16 -1.43
C ASP A 152 3.47 20.87 -0.65
N TYR A 153 4.62 20.19 -0.83
CA TYR A 153 4.97 19.06 0.04
C TYR A 153 5.03 19.48 1.50
N LEU A 154 5.76 20.54 1.81
CA LEU A 154 5.96 20.98 3.19
C LEU A 154 4.66 21.45 3.84
N LYS A 155 3.88 22.27 3.13
CA LYS A 155 2.58 22.76 3.62
C LYS A 155 1.61 21.60 3.88
N THR A 156 1.51 20.66 2.92
CA THR A 156 0.63 19.50 3.06
C THR A 156 1.10 18.58 4.19
N PHE A 157 2.40 18.35 4.30
CA PHE A 157 3.01 17.55 5.37
C PHE A 157 2.68 18.12 6.76
N GLU A 158 2.92 19.41 6.97
CA GLU A 158 2.66 20.06 8.26
C GLU A 158 1.18 20.02 8.64
N ALA A 159 0.30 20.32 7.69
CA ALA A 159 -1.14 20.36 7.92
C ALA A 159 -1.75 19.00 8.25
N LEU A 160 -1.19 17.90 7.70
CA LEU A 160 -1.73 16.55 7.92
C LEU A 160 -1.24 15.87 9.20
N GLN A 161 -0.13 16.31 9.80
CA GLN A 161 0.44 15.67 10.99
C GLN A 161 -0.54 15.53 12.18
N PRO A 162 -1.43 16.49 12.49
CA PRO A 162 -2.38 16.34 13.60
C PRO A 162 -3.41 15.22 13.42
N PHE A 163 -3.64 14.76 12.18
CA PHE A 163 -4.77 13.88 11.84
C PHE A 163 -4.39 12.40 11.66
N GLY A 164 -3.12 12.10 11.39
CA GLY A 164 -2.61 10.74 11.24
C GLY A 164 -1.77 10.26 12.41
N GLU A 165 -1.67 8.95 12.61
CA GLU A 165 -0.68 8.35 13.49
C GLU A 165 0.70 8.30 12.83
N ALA A 166 0.75 8.30 11.49
CA ALA A 166 1.96 8.47 10.68
C ALA A 166 1.63 9.16 9.35
N LEU A 167 2.69 9.53 8.60
CA LEU A 167 2.57 10.07 7.25
C LEU A 167 3.35 9.21 6.26
N GLU A 168 2.86 9.17 5.02
CA GLU A 168 3.55 8.55 3.90
C GLU A 168 3.76 9.56 2.79
N ILE A 169 5.02 9.78 2.39
CA ILE A 169 5.40 10.70 1.31
C ILE A 169 5.60 9.90 0.03
N THR A 170 4.80 10.17 -0.99
CA THR A 170 4.94 9.53 -2.31
C THR A 170 5.85 10.37 -3.19
N LEU A 171 7.08 9.90 -3.44
CA LEU A 171 8.05 10.63 -4.27
C LEU A 171 7.76 10.53 -5.77
N TYR A 172 6.96 9.57 -6.21
CA TYR A 172 6.71 9.31 -7.62
C TYR A 172 5.28 8.88 -7.90
N CYS A 173 4.72 9.42 -8.97
CA CYS A 173 3.49 8.92 -9.57
C CYS A 173 3.64 8.91 -11.09
N PRO A 174 3.55 7.74 -11.77
CA PRO A 174 3.79 7.63 -13.22
C PRO A 174 2.72 8.33 -14.07
N ASN A 175 1.60 8.70 -13.50
CA ASN A 175 0.51 9.42 -14.19
C ASN A 175 0.60 10.95 -14.01
N ARG A 176 1.77 11.47 -13.63
CA ARG A 176 2.02 12.92 -13.51
C ARG A 176 2.42 13.54 -14.86
N PRO A 177 2.16 14.85 -15.08
CA PRO A 177 2.78 15.59 -16.17
C PRO A 177 4.32 15.55 -16.07
N ASN A 178 5.01 15.66 -17.20
CA ASN A 178 6.47 15.56 -17.29
C ASN A 178 7.22 16.73 -16.59
N ASP A 179 6.53 17.80 -16.26
CA ASP A 179 7.04 19.00 -15.60
C ASP A 179 7.04 18.92 -14.06
N ALA A 180 6.45 17.90 -13.51
CA ALA A 180 6.51 17.68 -12.06
C ALA A 180 7.92 17.26 -11.63
N GLY A 181 8.50 17.93 -10.65
CA GLY A 181 9.88 17.76 -10.19
C GLY A 181 10.30 16.29 -9.98
N ASP A 182 11.53 15.97 -10.35
CA ASP A 182 12.11 14.62 -10.20
C ASP A 182 12.51 14.33 -8.74
N PHE A 183 11.50 14.04 -7.91
CA PHE A 183 11.74 13.66 -6.51
C PHE A 183 12.36 12.24 -6.34
N LEU A 184 12.63 11.52 -7.42
CA LEU A 184 13.41 10.29 -7.40
C LEU A 184 14.91 10.54 -7.58
N SER A 185 15.33 11.74 -7.98
CA SER A 185 16.73 12.13 -7.94
C SER A 185 17.22 12.23 -6.49
N PRO A 186 18.32 11.56 -6.12
CA PRO A 186 18.82 11.56 -4.75
C PRO A 186 18.97 12.95 -4.14
N GLY A 187 19.58 13.90 -4.87
CA GLY A 187 19.78 15.26 -4.36
C GLY A 187 18.48 16.07 -4.17
N VAL A 188 17.42 15.80 -4.95
CA VAL A 188 16.10 16.43 -4.76
C VAL A 188 15.39 15.79 -3.57
N ALA A 189 15.42 14.46 -3.48
CA ALA A 189 14.87 13.72 -2.35
C ALA A 189 15.52 14.16 -1.02
N GLU A 190 16.86 14.25 -0.98
CA GLU A 190 17.61 14.66 0.21
C GLU A 190 17.18 16.05 0.69
N ARG A 191 17.09 17.04 -0.21
CA ARG A 191 16.63 18.41 0.16
C ARG A 191 15.24 18.39 0.78
N LEU A 192 14.31 17.62 0.20
CA LEU A 192 12.97 17.47 0.76
C LEU A 192 13.01 16.82 2.15
N LEU A 193 13.78 15.73 2.29
CA LEU A 193 13.83 14.95 3.52
C LEU A 193 14.52 15.69 4.66
N VAL A 194 15.51 16.55 4.40
CA VAL A 194 16.11 17.44 5.40
C VAL A 194 15.03 18.29 6.04
N GLU A 195 14.16 18.90 5.25
CA GLU A 195 13.10 19.77 5.77
C GLU A 195 11.95 18.97 6.43
N ILE A 196 11.61 17.79 5.89
CA ILE A 196 10.65 16.89 6.53
C ILE A 196 11.13 16.46 7.92
N VAL A 197 12.39 16.03 8.04
CA VAL A 197 12.95 15.59 9.32
C VAL A 197 12.95 16.69 10.38
N LYS A 198 13.25 17.95 9.99
CA LYS A 198 13.17 19.10 10.91
C LYS A 198 11.76 19.34 11.43
N ARG A 199 10.73 19.01 10.65
CA ARG A 199 9.32 19.30 10.94
C ARG A 199 8.54 18.10 11.46
N LYS A 200 9.07 16.88 11.31
CA LYS A 200 8.32 15.67 11.67
C LYS A 200 8.05 15.60 13.18
N LYS A 201 6.79 15.33 13.52
CA LYS A 201 6.31 15.05 14.89
C LYS A 201 5.71 13.64 15.01
N LYS A 202 5.64 12.93 13.89
CA LYS A 202 5.02 11.61 13.73
C LYS A 202 5.95 10.72 12.90
N PRO A 203 5.79 9.39 12.95
CA PRO A 203 6.48 8.47 12.05
C PRO A 203 6.25 8.84 10.58
N VAL A 204 7.29 8.70 9.76
CA VAL A 204 7.26 9.04 8.34
C VAL A 204 7.78 7.86 7.50
N PHE A 205 7.00 7.48 6.50
CA PHE A 205 7.34 6.48 5.51
C PHE A 205 7.52 7.12 4.14
N ILE A 206 8.42 6.59 3.33
CA ILE A 206 8.64 7.05 1.95
C ILE A 206 8.10 6.00 0.99
N LYS A 207 7.30 6.42 0.03
CA LYS A 207 6.78 5.52 -1.01
C LYS A 207 7.53 5.74 -2.31
N ILE A 208 8.10 4.65 -2.83
CA ILE A 208 8.85 4.64 -4.09
C ILE A 208 8.34 3.53 -5.02
N PRO A 209 8.47 3.70 -6.35
CA PRO A 209 8.24 2.63 -7.31
C PRO A 209 9.39 1.62 -7.31
N GLY A 210 9.11 0.42 -7.77
CA GLY A 210 10.10 -0.57 -8.12
C GLY A 210 10.86 -0.24 -9.41
N TYR A 211 11.25 -1.28 -10.15
CA TYR A 211 12.05 -1.17 -11.38
C TYR A 211 11.80 -2.40 -12.28
N ARG A 212 12.05 -2.22 -13.59
CA ARG A 212 11.94 -3.28 -14.60
C ARG A 212 13.28 -3.64 -15.24
N SER A 213 14.24 -2.70 -15.23
CA SER A 213 15.56 -2.88 -15.80
C SER A 213 16.65 -2.81 -14.74
N GLU A 214 17.84 -3.39 -15.02
CA GLU A 214 18.98 -3.31 -14.11
C GLU A 214 19.48 -1.87 -13.92
N ASN A 215 19.34 -1.01 -14.93
CA ASN A 215 19.66 0.41 -14.80
C ASN A 215 18.72 1.13 -13.82
N GLU A 216 17.41 0.89 -13.93
CA GLU A 216 16.43 1.41 -12.97
C GLU A 216 16.67 0.85 -11.58
N ARG A 217 16.98 -0.45 -11.47
CA ARG A 217 17.32 -1.11 -10.21
C ARG A 217 18.47 -0.40 -9.51
N ARG A 218 19.59 -0.18 -10.20
CA ARG A 218 20.74 0.55 -9.64
C ARG A 218 20.36 1.96 -9.17
N LYS A 219 19.63 2.72 -9.99
CA LYS A 219 19.17 4.06 -9.63
C LYS A 219 18.27 4.04 -8.40
N ARG A 220 17.38 3.07 -8.31
CA ARG A 220 16.42 2.96 -7.20
C ARG A 220 17.10 2.55 -5.90
N LEU A 221 18.00 1.58 -5.94
CA LEU A 221 18.75 1.15 -4.77
C LEU A 221 19.69 2.25 -4.28
N ASN A 222 20.35 3.00 -5.18
CA ASN A 222 21.13 4.18 -4.82
C ASN A 222 20.27 5.25 -4.12
N LEU A 223 19.03 5.50 -4.59
CA LEU A 223 18.10 6.39 -3.88
C LEU A 223 17.80 5.85 -2.46
N VAL A 224 17.54 4.55 -2.32
CA VAL A 224 17.29 3.93 -1.00
C VAL A 224 18.48 4.13 -0.07
N GLU A 225 19.72 3.93 -0.52
CA GLU A 225 20.94 4.16 0.26
C GLU A 225 21.07 5.61 0.74
N HIS A 226 20.69 6.58 -0.10
CA HIS A 226 20.68 7.99 0.27
C HIS A 226 19.63 8.31 1.32
N ILE A 227 18.42 7.83 1.15
CA ILE A 227 17.32 8.13 2.10
C ILE A 227 17.45 7.36 3.42
N LEU A 228 18.17 6.23 3.45
CA LEU A 228 18.50 5.48 4.69
C LEU A 228 19.30 6.28 5.72
N LYS A 229 19.96 7.36 5.31
CA LYS A 229 20.71 8.26 6.21
C LYS A 229 19.81 9.11 7.09
N PHE A 230 18.53 9.23 6.73
CA PHE A 230 17.56 10.03 7.46
C PHE A 230 16.83 9.20 8.53
N PRO A 231 16.49 9.81 9.68
CA PRO A 231 15.77 9.15 10.76
C PRO A 231 14.28 8.99 10.41
N LEU A 232 14.00 8.12 9.43
CA LEU A 232 12.67 7.75 8.96
C LEU A 232 12.34 6.32 9.41
N GLU A 233 11.08 5.99 9.47
CA GLU A 233 10.62 4.72 10.03
C GLU A 233 10.56 3.60 9.00
N GLY A 234 10.50 3.93 7.70
CA GLY A 234 10.47 2.88 6.69
C GLY A 234 10.09 3.34 5.29
N ILE A 235 9.83 2.34 4.46
CA ILE A 235 9.60 2.51 3.04
C ILE A 235 8.42 1.67 2.57
N THR A 236 7.59 2.25 1.69
CA THR A 236 6.55 1.52 0.96
C THR A 236 7.05 1.24 -0.45
N ILE A 237 7.06 -0.02 -0.81
CA ILE A 237 7.44 -0.48 -2.14
C ILE A 237 6.20 -0.77 -2.96
N THR A 238 6.11 -0.13 -4.13
CA THR A 238 5.14 -0.47 -5.18
C THR A 238 5.88 -0.96 -6.42
N PRO A 239 5.31 -1.87 -7.24
CA PRO A 239 5.94 -2.26 -8.49
C PRO A 239 6.03 -1.07 -9.47
N GLU A 240 6.99 -1.09 -10.39
CA GLU A 240 6.96 -0.23 -11.57
C GLU A 240 5.90 -0.77 -12.53
N SER A 241 4.90 0.03 -12.80
CA SER A 241 3.66 -0.46 -13.38
C SER A 241 3.19 0.30 -14.63
N LEU A 242 3.98 1.28 -15.13
CA LEU A 242 3.62 2.05 -16.31
C LEU A 242 3.59 1.13 -17.55
N VAL A 243 2.49 1.18 -18.30
CA VAL A 243 2.26 0.40 -19.52
C VAL A 243 1.51 1.22 -20.56
N ASP A 244 1.71 0.89 -21.83
CA ASP A 244 0.86 1.38 -22.90
C ASP A 244 -0.46 0.61 -22.88
N GLU A 245 -1.57 1.34 -22.90
CA GLU A 245 -2.92 0.80 -22.87
C GLU A 245 -3.88 1.73 -23.62
N GLY A 246 -4.11 1.39 -24.86
CA GLY A 246 -4.88 2.22 -25.81
C GLY A 246 -6.35 2.43 -25.44
N ARG A 247 -6.91 1.65 -24.52
CA ARG A 247 -8.28 1.82 -24.02
C ARG A 247 -8.39 2.93 -22.97
N LEU A 248 -7.26 3.40 -22.42
CA LEU A 248 -7.23 4.53 -21.49
C LEU A 248 -7.16 5.85 -22.28
N SER A 249 -7.75 6.91 -21.72
CA SER A 249 -7.89 8.21 -22.37
C SER A 249 -6.59 8.86 -22.84
N ILE A 250 -5.47 8.57 -22.20
CA ILE A 250 -4.14 9.10 -22.55
C ILE A 250 -3.23 8.04 -23.18
N GLY A 251 -3.77 6.89 -23.65
CA GLY A 251 -3.06 5.81 -24.32
C GLY A 251 -2.07 5.03 -23.46
N ARG A 252 -1.89 5.40 -22.19
CA ARG A 252 -0.98 4.75 -21.24
C ARG A 252 -1.51 4.86 -19.82
N GLY A 253 -1.01 4.03 -18.93
CA GLY A 253 -1.40 4.06 -17.51
C GLY A 253 -0.60 3.08 -16.68
N THR A 254 -1.05 2.83 -15.48
CA THR A 254 -0.45 1.84 -14.59
C THR A 254 -1.28 0.57 -14.58
N VAL A 255 -0.62 -0.59 -14.59
CA VAL A 255 -1.23 -1.88 -14.27
C VAL A 255 -1.02 -2.21 -12.81
N THR A 256 -2.07 -2.68 -12.15
CA THR A 256 -2.04 -3.14 -10.76
C THR A 256 -2.73 -4.49 -10.65
N GLY A 257 -2.51 -5.21 -9.58
CA GLY A 257 -3.11 -6.52 -9.35
C GLY A 257 -2.14 -7.67 -9.47
N ARG A 258 -2.66 -8.86 -9.67
CA ARG A 258 -1.90 -10.12 -9.59
C ARG A 258 -0.62 -10.18 -10.46
N PRO A 259 -0.58 -9.63 -11.68
CA PRO A 259 0.64 -9.65 -12.50
C PRO A 259 1.85 -8.98 -11.85
N MET A 260 1.61 -8.09 -10.87
CA MET A 260 2.68 -7.29 -10.25
C MET A 260 3.37 -7.98 -9.08
N PHE A 261 2.85 -9.11 -8.59
CA PHE A 261 3.32 -9.72 -7.35
C PHE A 261 4.79 -10.15 -7.39
N ARG A 262 5.22 -10.80 -8.48
CA ARG A 262 6.61 -11.27 -8.62
C ARG A 262 7.63 -10.11 -8.60
N GLN A 263 7.28 -8.99 -9.25
CA GLN A 263 8.11 -7.79 -9.20
C GLN A 263 8.16 -7.21 -7.79
N THR A 264 7.01 -7.14 -7.11
CA THR A 264 6.94 -6.68 -5.71
C THR A 264 7.89 -7.49 -4.82
N LEU A 265 7.87 -8.82 -4.92
CA LEU A 265 8.77 -9.68 -4.15
C LEU A 265 10.25 -9.41 -4.45
N SER A 266 10.61 -9.25 -5.72
CA SER A 266 11.99 -8.96 -6.12
C SER A 266 12.49 -7.67 -5.49
N VAL A 267 11.69 -6.60 -5.58
CA VAL A 267 12.05 -5.29 -5.03
C VAL A 267 12.13 -5.33 -3.50
N VAL A 268 11.20 -6.02 -2.84
CA VAL A 268 11.21 -6.20 -1.38
C VAL A 268 12.49 -6.88 -0.92
N ARG A 269 12.92 -7.97 -1.60
CA ARG A 269 14.18 -8.68 -1.30
C ARG A 269 15.39 -7.77 -1.39
N ASP A 270 15.49 -7.01 -2.48
CA ASP A 270 16.63 -6.13 -2.70
C ASP A 270 16.68 -5.00 -1.67
N VAL A 271 15.54 -4.37 -1.40
CA VAL A 271 15.46 -3.31 -0.38
C VAL A 271 15.74 -3.88 1.02
N TYR A 272 15.25 -5.08 1.34
CA TYR A 272 15.54 -5.69 2.63
C TYR A 272 17.03 -6.02 2.82
N ARG A 273 17.73 -6.46 1.74
CA ARG A 273 19.20 -6.67 1.80
C ARG A 273 19.96 -5.39 2.17
N LEU A 274 19.49 -4.23 1.71
CA LEU A 274 20.08 -2.92 2.04
C LEU A 274 19.69 -2.46 3.45
N THR A 275 18.40 -2.52 3.76
CA THR A 275 17.85 -1.94 4.99
C THR A 275 17.94 -2.86 6.19
N LYS A 276 17.96 -4.19 5.93
CA LYS A 276 17.89 -5.23 6.96
C LYS A 276 16.74 -4.93 7.93
N ASP A 277 17.01 -4.94 9.23
CA ASP A 277 16.00 -4.65 10.25
C ASP A 277 15.94 -3.16 10.66
N LYS A 278 16.72 -2.29 10.01
CA LYS A 278 16.76 -0.86 10.34
C LYS A 278 15.48 -0.12 9.93
N TRP A 279 14.86 -0.51 8.82
CA TRP A 279 13.66 0.11 8.29
C TRP A 279 12.54 -0.88 8.12
N HIS A 280 11.32 -0.45 8.37
CA HIS A 280 10.12 -1.21 8.04
C HIS A 280 9.83 -1.12 6.54
N ILE A 281 9.54 -2.26 5.92
CA ILE A 281 9.15 -2.35 4.52
C ILE A 281 7.66 -2.69 4.45
N ARG A 282 6.88 -1.86 3.79
CA ARG A 282 5.48 -2.10 3.49
C ARG A 282 5.38 -2.52 2.02
N ALA A 283 5.00 -3.77 1.76
CA ALA A 283 4.92 -4.32 0.41
C ALA A 283 3.53 -4.08 -0.18
N SER A 284 3.46 -3.34 -1.29
CA SER A 284 2.21 -3.04 -1.99
C SER A 284 2.30 -3.49 -3.45
N GLY A 285 1.41 -4.38 -3.88
CA GLY A 285 1.31 -4.83 -5.28
C GLY A 285 1.13 -6.34 -5.45
N GLY A 286 -0.01 -6.74 -6.03
CA GLY A 286 -0.31 -8.11 -6.41
C GLY A 286 -0.68 -9.07 -5.29
N ILE A 287 -0.97 -8.58 -4.09
CA ILE A 287 -1.29 -9.39 -2.90
C ILE A 287 -2.80 -9.60 -2.81
N PHE A 288 -3.23 -10.86 -2.81
CA PHE A 288 -4.63 -11.30 -2.79
C PHE A 288 -4.91 -12.36 -1.74
N THR A 289 -3.89 -13.14 -1.36
CA THR A 289 -4.04 -14.31 -0.50
C THR A 289 -3.08 -14.26 0.70
N SER A 290 -3.33 -15.14 1.66
CA SER A 290 -2.40 -15.35 2.79
C SER A 290 -1.04 -15.90 2.35
N VAL A 291 -0.99 -16.66 1.25
CA VAL A 291 0.27 -17.16 0.69
C VAL A 291 1.07 -16.00 0.12
N ASP A 292 0.44 -15.11 -0.64
CA ASP A 292 1.11 -13.89 -1.15
C ASP A 292 1.66 -13.04 0.01
N ALA A 293 0.87 -12.86 1.07
CA ALA A 293 1.29 -12.11 2.24
C ALA A 293 2.45 -12.79 2.98
N PHE A 294 2.39 -14.12 3.14
CA PHE A 294 3.45 -14.92 3.73
C PHE A 294 4.75 -14.78 2.94
N GLU A 295 4.71 -14.96 1.62
CA GLU A 295 5.87 -14.80 0.73
C GLU A 295 6.45 -13.38 0.80
N ALA A 296 5.62 -12.34 0.83
CA ALA A 296 6.10 -10.97 0.95
C ALA A 296 6.80 -10.69 2.29
N ILE A 297 6.28 -11.23 3.39
CA ILE A 297 6.87 -11.07 4.72
C ILE A 297 8.18 -11.86 4.82
N THR A 298 8.22 -13.10 4.33
CA THR A 298 9.46 -13.91 4.30
C THR A 298 10.53 -13.30 3.40
N ALA A 299 10.15 -12.58 2.34
CA ALA A 299 11.06 -11.80 1.51
C ALA A 299 11.63 -10.54 2.20
N GLY A 300 11.05 -10.11 3.33
CA GLY A 300 11.55 -8.99 4.13
C GLY A 300 10.55 -7.88 4.45
N ALA A 301 9.30 -7.98 3.97
CA ALA A 301 8.28 -7.01 4.32
C ALA A 301 7.90 -7.09 5.82
N SER A 302 7.66 -5.95 6.44
CA SER A 302 7.07 -5.86 7.79
C SER A 302 5.56 -6.02 7.74
N THR A 303 4.95 -5.47 6.67
CA THR A 303 3.51 -5.49 6.42
C THR A 303 3.23 -5.56 4.93
N VAL A 304 1.99 -5.91 4.59
CA VAL A 304 1.49 -5.96 3.21
C VAL A 304 0.33 -4.99 3.02
N GLU A 305 0.23 -4.40 1.84
CA GLU A 305 -0.84 -3.48 1.49
C GLU A 305 -1.70 -4.00 0.35
N ILE A 306 -2.99 -3.96 0.56
CA ILE A 306 -4.01 -4.42 -0.38
C ILE A 306 -4.60 -3.23 -1.13
N PHE A 307 -4.68 -3.34 -2.47
CA PHE A 307 -5.40 -2.40 -3.34
C PHE A 307 -6.32 -3.17 -4.30
N THR A 308 -5.79 -3.69 -5.41
CA THR A 308 -6.58 -4.43 -6.40
C THR A 308 -7.23 -5.69 -5.82
N GLY A 309 -6.53 -6.36 -4.89
CA GLY A 309 -7.11 -7.50 -4.16
C GLY A 309 -8.43 -7.17 -3.47
N PHE A 310 -8.60 -5.96 -2.92
CA PHE A 310 -9.85 -5.52 -2.32
C PHE A 310 -10.99 -5.40 -3.34
N ILE A 311 -10.68 -4.97 -4.57
CA ILE A 311 -11.67 -4.88 -5.66
C ILE A 311 -12.15 -6.28 -6.09
N TYR A 312 -11.25 -7.28 -6.10
CA TYR A 312 -11.55 -8.63 -6.58
C TYR A 312 -12.10 -9.56 -5.49
N GLU A 313 -11.61 -9.48 -4.26
CA GLU A 313 -11.95 -10.39 -3.15
C GLU A 313 -12.99 -9.79 -2.18
N GLY A 314 -13.20 -8.46 -2.23
CA GLY A 314 -14.18 -7.74 -1.42
C GLY A 314 -13.73 -7.48 0.02
N TRP A 315 -14.69 -7.06 0.85
CA TRP A 315 -14.45 -6.52 2.19
C TRP A 315 -13.92 -7.53 3.22
N CYS A 316 -13.98 -8.84 2.93
CA CYS A 316 -13.44 -9.88 3.82
C CYS A 316 -11.95 -10.16 3.60
N ILE A 317 -11.28 -9.51 2.64
CA ILE A 317 -9.92 -9.87 2.24
C ILE A 317 -8.91 -9.79 3.39
N ALA A 318 -8.96 -8.73 4.20
CA ALA A 318 -8.05 -8.59 5.34
C ALA A 318 -8.20 -9.72 6.35
N ARG A 319 -9.46 -10.05 6.71
CA ARG A 319 -9.78 -11.20 7.57
C ARG A 319 -9.26 -12.50 6.99
N ASN A 320 -9.52 -12.76 5.71
CA ASN A 320 -9.14 -14.01 5.05
C ASN A 320 -7.61 -14.18 5.00
N ILE A 321 -6.88 -13.11 4.71
CA ILE A 321 -5.41 -13.12 4.73
C ILE A 321 -4.90 -13.36 6.15
N ASN A 322 -5.40 -12.68 7.15
CA ASN A 322 -4.97 -12.83 8.54
C ASN A 322 -5.26 -14.24 9.07
N GLN A 323 -6.43 -14.79 8.80
CA GLN A 323 -6.77 -16.17 9.18
C GLN A 323 -5.85 -17.20 8.50
N GLY A 324 -5.58 -16.99 7.21
CA GLY A 324 -4.67 -17.85 6.46
C GLY A 324 -3.22 -17.74 6.95
N LEU A 325 -2.74 -16.55 7.33
CA LEU A 325 -1.42 -16.36 7.95
C LEU A 325 -1.31 -17.16 9.25
N LEU A 326 -2.32 -17.11 10.13
CA LEU A 326 -2.35 -17.91 11.36
C LEU A 326 -2.28 -19.42 11.08
N ASN A 327 -2.99 -19.89 10.04
CA ASN A 327 -2.94 -21.31 9.64
C ASN A 327 -1.55 -21.69 9.13
N LEU A 328 -0.90 -20.84 8.32
CA LEU A 328 0.47 -21.06 7.84
C LEU A 328 1.48 -21.04 9.00
N MET A 329 1.36 -20.06 9.90
CA MET A 329 2.21 -19.98 11.09
C MET A 329 2.09 -21.22 11.97
N LYS A 330 0.86 -21.72 12.17
CA LYS A 330 0.63 -23.00 12.89
C LYS A 330 1.30 -24.18 12.17
N LYS A 331 1.14 -24.27 10.84
CA LYS A 331 1.74 -25.34 10.02
C LYS A 331 3.26 -25.37 10.11
N PHE A 332 3.90 -24.20 10.18
CA PHE A 332 5.35 -24.08 10.23
C PHE A 332 5.91 -23.81 11.64
N SER A 333 5.10 -23.95 12.68
CA SER A 333 5.47 -23.72 14.11
C SER A 333 6.10 -22.34 14.35
N ILE A 334 5.50 -21.29 13.77
CA ILE A 334 5.96 -19.91 13.88
C ILE A 334 5.16 -19.20 14.97
N GLU A 335 5.87 -18.66 15.96
CA GLU A 335 5.24 -18.06 17.15
C GLU A 335 4.54 -16.73 16.87
N ASN A 336 5.12 -15.89 16.00
CA ASN A 336 4.55 -14.61 15.63
C ASN A 336 4.93 -14.20 14.21
N VAL A 337 4.14 -13.32 13.60
CA VAL A 337 4.31 -12.89 12.21
C VAL A 337 5.63 -12.12 11.98
N THR A 338 6.18 -11.49 13.01
CA THR A 338 7.43 -10.73 12.89
C THR A 338 8.65 -11.65 12.76
N ALA A 339 8.57 -12.87 13.27
CA ALA A 339 9.62 -13.89 13.12
C ALA A 339 9.78 -14.36 11.65
N LEU A 340 8.73 -14.20 10.83
CA LEU A 340 8.79 -14.51 9.39
C LEU A 340 9.67 -13.52 8.61
N ARG A 341 9.84 -12.30 9.10
CA ARG A 341 10.45 -11.22 8.34
C ARG A 341 11.87 -11.56 7.87
N GLY A 342 12.05 -11.62 6.56
CA GLY A 342 13.33 -11.94 5.95
C GLY A 342 13.80 -13.38 6.15
N ALA A 343 12.92 -14.29 6.58
CA ALA A 343 13.27 -15.69 6.85
C ALA A 343 13.83 -16.40 5.60
N GLU A 344 13.31 -16.09 4.42
CA GLU A 344 13.83 -16.61 3.15
C GLU A 344 15.34 -16.29 2.96
N LEU A 345 15.77 -15.09 3.29
CA LEU A 345 17.15 -14.64 3.14
C LEU A 345 18.05 -15.16 4.28
N LYS A 346 17.52 -15.35 5.48
CA LYS A 346 18.23 -15.91 6.63
C LYS A 346 18.50 -17.42 6.46
N ILE A 347 17.58 -18.15 5.84
CA ILE A 347 17.71 -19.59 5.53
C ILE A 347 18.68 -19.79 4.38
N GLY A 348 18.65 -18.98 3.32
CA GLY A 348 19.60 -19.06 2.20
C GLY A 348 21.06 -18.88 2.66
N THR A 349 21.31 -18.07 3.70
CA THR A 349 22.63 -17.92 4.31
C THR A 349 23.05 -19.16 5.13
N ARG A 350 22.11 -19.94 5.64
CA ARG A 350 22.38 -21.22 6.36
C ARG A 350 22.52 -22.42 5.42
N LEU A 351 21.87 -22.42 4.24
CA LEU A 351 21.92 -23.51 3.27
C LEU A 351 23.24 -23.59 2.48
N HIS A 352 24.07 -22.52 2.48
CA HIS A 352 25.45 -22.61 2.01
C HIS A 352 26.41 -23.10 3.10
N GLY A 353 25.91 -23.40 4.30
CA GLY A 353 26.72 -23.88 5.44
C GLY A 353 26.41 -25.30 5.97
N ASN A 354 25.27 -25.92 5.67
CA ASN A 354 24.98 -27.33 6.01
C ASN A 354 23.70 -27.80 5.33
N GLY A 355 23.74 -28.94 4.66
CA GLY A 355 22.60 -29.52 3.94
C GLY A 355 21.37 -29.74 4.83
N GLY A 356 20.31 -29.04 4.55
CA GLY A 356 19.00 -29.16 5.19
C GLY A 356 17.88 -28.74 4.24
N GLU A 357 16.81 -29.49 4.25
CA GLU A 357 15.67 -29.45 3.33
C GLU A 357 15.02 -28.07 3.20
N SER A 358 14.72 -27.69 1.96
CA SER A 358 14.05 -26.45 1.55
C SER A 358 12.61 -26.38 2.08
N LEU A 359 12.27 -25.32 2.83
CA LEU A 359 10.90 -24.99 3.25
C LEU A 359 9.98 -24.55 2.09
N ILE A 360 10.49 -24.47 0.86
CA ILE A 360 9.77 -24.00 -0.33
C ILE A 360 9.81 -25.09 -1.41
N GLY A 361 9.35 -26.27 -1.07
CA GLY A 361 9.30 -27.41 -1.98
C GLY A 361 7.99 -28.18 -1.89
N ALA A 362 6.85 -27.52 -1.98
CA ALA A 362 5.58 -28.17 -2.29
C ALA A 362 5.02 -27.52 -3.56
N LYS A 363 5.33 -28.17 -4.67
CA LYS A 363 4.68 -27.96 -5.97
C LYS A 363 3.21 -28.36 -5.88
N GLN A 364 2.40 -27.62 -6.66
CA GLN A 364 1.05 -27.79 -7.22
C GLN A 364 -0.10 -27.48 -6.28
#